data_ed02cb70639b5221e4ceb23856f7b76d
#
_entry.id   ed02cb70639b5221e4ceb23856f7b76d
#
_cell.length_a   1.000
_cell.length_b   1.000
_cell.length_c   1.000
_cell.angle_alpha   90.00
_cell.angle_beta   90.00
_cell.angle_gamma   90.00
#
_symmetry.space_group_name_H-M   'P 1'
#
loop_
_entity.id
_entity.type
_entity.pdbx_description
1 polymer ?
#
loop_
_entity_poly.entity_id
_entity_poly.type
_entity_poly.pdbx_seq_one_letter_code
_entity_poly.pdbx_strand_id
1 'polypeptide(L)'
;MRRALAWVRVGATFVAELAKSTLATIRAVLGRPERLRPAILAVPLDVRSAGGTVLFADMVTLTPGTTSLEVSADGRTLYVHALDAPDREAAIAAMKSTLEARAREVLP
;
A
#
# COMPACT_ATOMS: atom_id res chain seq x y z
N MET A 1 24.61 9.55 -6.14
CA MET A 1 24.66 8.15 -5.76
C MET A 1 23.59 7.75 -4.74
N ARG A 2 23.42 8.51 -3.62
CA ARG A 2 22.40 8.16 -2.63
C ARG A 2 20.98 8.15 -3.20
N ARG A 3 20.65 9.12 -4.07
CA ARG A 3 19.32 9.16 -4.72
C ARG A 3 19.11 8.00 -5.67
N ALA A 4 20.14 7.65 -6.43
CA ALA A 4 20.06 6.50 -7.35
C ALA A 4 19.82 5.21 -6.56
N LEU A 5 20.53 5.04 -5.44
CA LEU A 5 20.35 3.87 -4.58
C LEU A 5 18.95 3.83 -3.95
N ALA A 6 18.42 5.01 -3.56
CA ALA A 6 17.06 5.09 -3.01
C ALA A 6 16.02 4.66 -4.06
N TRP A 7 16.18 5.09 -5.32
CA TRP A 7 15.29 4.68 -6.40
C TRP A 7 15.40 3.18 -6.70
N VAL A 8 16.62 2.62 -6.65
CA VAL A 8 16.81 1.18 -6.81
C VAL A 8 16.10 0.41 -5.69
N ARG A 9 16.18 0.91 -4.46
CA ARG A 9 15.46 0.29 -3.34
C ARG A 9 13.95 0.34 -3.50
N VAL A 10 13.43 1.45 -3.99
CA VAL A 10 12.00 1.57 -4.30
C VAL A 10 11.59 0.52 -5.33
N GLY A 11 12.35 0.42 -6.42
CA GLY A 11 12.08 -0.56 -7.46
C GLY A 11 12.15 -2.00 -6.95
N ALA A 12 13.19 -2.33 -6.19
CA ALA A 12 13.36 -3.67 -5.65
C ALA A 12 12.25 -4.03 -4.66
N THR A 13 11.88 -3.09 -3.79
CA THR A 13 10.78 -3.29 -2.85
C THR A 13 9.46 -3.51 -3.59
N PHE A 14 9.22 -2.70 -4.62
CA PHE A 14 8.01 -2.81 -5.44
C PHE A 14 7.93 -4.19 -6.10
N VAL A 15 9.00 -4.66 -6.72
CA VAL A 15 9.03 -5.98 -7.37
C VAL A 15 8.80 -7.09 -6.35
N ALA A 16 9.42 -7.01 -5.18
CA ALA A 16 9.25 -8.01 -4.13
C ALA A 16 7.81 -8.04 -3.62
N GLU A 17 7.23 -6.87 -3.37
CA GLU A 17 5.83 -6.78 -2.93
C GLU A 17 4.86 -7.26 -4.02
N LEU A 18 5.16 -6.94 -5.28
CA LEU A 18 4.35 -7.41 -6.41
C LEU A 18 4.35 -8.93 -6.47
N ALA A 19 5.51 -9.58 -6.32
CA ALA A 19 5.61 -11.04 -6.32
C ALA A 19 4.81 -11.66 -5.17
N LYS A 20 4.95 -11.13 -3.96
CA LYS A 20 4.20 -11.60 -2.79
C LYS A 20 2.70 -11.43 -2.98
N SER A 21 2.29 -10.28 -3.48
CA SER A 21 0.87 -9.96 -3.70
C SER A 21 0.27 -10.81 -4.80
N THR A 22 1.04 -11.10 -5.84
CA THR A 22 0.59 -11.99 -6.93
C THR A 22 0.29 -13.38 -6.38
N LEU A 23 1.19 -13.93 -5.55
CA LEU A 23 0.96 -15.21 -4.89
C LEU A 23 -0.28 -15.17 -3.99
N ALA A 24 -0.43 -14.11 -3.21
CA ALA A 24 -1.59 -13.93 -2.34
C ALA A 24 -2.88 -13.87 -3.13
N THR A 25 -2.87 -13.16 -4.26
CA THR A 25 -4.04 -13.05 -5.14
C THR A 25 -4.38 -14.40 -5.76
N ILE A 26 -3.38 -15.14 -6.23
CA ILE A 26 -3.60 -16.48 -6.78
C ILE A 26 -4.25 -17.38 -5.73
N ARG A 27 -3.75 -17.37 -4.50
CA ARG A 27 -4.34 -18.14 -3.41
C ARG A 27 -5.76 -17.73 -3.11
N ALA A 28 -6.05 -16.42 -3.14
CA ALA A 28 -7.39 -15.89 -2.89
C ALA A 28 -8.37 -16.34 -3.99
N VAL A 29 -7.95 -16.28 -5.26
CA VAL A 29 -8.78 -16.64 -6.40
C VAL A 29 -9.05 -18.16 -6.42
N LEU A 30 -8.05 -18.98 -6.11
CA LEU A 30 -8.19 -20.44 -6.09
C LEU A 30 -8.76 -20.97 -4.78
N GLY A 31 -8.82 -20.12 -3.75
CA GLY A 31 -9.39 -20.46 -2.46
C GLY A 31 -10.89 -20.23 -2.42
N ARG A 32 -11.45 -20.32 -1.22
CA ARG A 32 -12.89 -20.09 -1.00
C ARG A 32 -13.16 -18.61 -0.77
N PRO A 33 -14.10 -18.00 -1.52
CA PRO A 33 -14.48 -16.60 -1.32
C PRO A 33 -14.92 -16.30 0.13
N GLU A 34 -15.50 -17.28 0.80
CA GLU A 34 -15.99 -17.15 2.17
C GLU A 34 -14.87 -16.90 3.19
N ARG A 35 -13.62 -17.21 2.82
CA ARG A 35 -12.45 -16.98 3.68
C ARG A 35 -11.91 -15.56 3.54
N LEU A 36 -12.34 -14.81 2.54
CA LEU A 36 -11.90 -13.44 2.34
C LEU A 36 -12.56 -12.53 3.37
N ARG A 37 -11.78 -11.60 3.90
CA ARG A 37 -12.23 -10.62 4.88
C ARG A 37 -12.02 -9.20 4.32
N PRO A 38 -12.88 -8.77 3.38
CA PRO A 38 -12.72 -7.44 2.81
C PRO A 38 -12.97 -6.34 3.84
N ALA A 39 -12.27 -5.24 3.71
CA ALA A 39 -12.40 -4.12 4.61
C ALA A 39 -12.03 -2.81 3.90
N ILE A 40 -12.59 -1.70 4.37
CA ILE A 40 -12.15 -0.38 4.01
C ILE A 40 -11.30 0.12 5.17
N LEU A 41 -10.03 0.43 4.87
CA LEU A 41 -9.07 0.84 5.87
C LEU A 41 -8.86 2.35 5.82
N ALA A 42 -8.88 2.99 6.98
CA ALA A 42 -8.53 4.40 7.11
C ALA A 42 -7.06 4.48 7.52
N VAL A 43 -6.19 4.77 6.56
CA VAL A 43 -4.75 4.80 6.78
C VAL A 43 -4.32 6.23 7.11
N PRO A 44 -3.86 6.50 8.35
CA PRO A 44 -3.36 7.82 8.69
C PRO A 44 -2.08 8.11 7.90
N LEU A 45 -2.00 9.29 7.29
CA LEU A 45 -0.86 9.67 6.46
C LEU A 45 0.19 10.41 7.28
N ASP A 46 1.44 9.97 7.18
CA ASP A 46 2.61 10.66 7.71
C ASP A 46 3.32 11.45 6.61
N VAL A 47 3.12 11.07 5.34
CA VAL A 47 3.60 11.83 4.20
C VAL A 47 2.88 13.17 4.13
N ARG A 48 3.61 14.24 3.90
CA ARG A 48 3.07 15.59 4.00
C ARG A 48 2.86 16.29 2.66
N SER A 49 3.63 15.90 1.64
CA SER A 49 3.50 16.51 0.32
C SER A 49 2.37 15.87 -0.47
N ALA A 50 1.75 16.65 -1.34
CA ALA A 50 0.73 16.12 -2.25
C ALA A 50 1.33 15.05 -3.18
N GLY A 51 2.55 15.28 -3.66
CA GLY A 51 3.25 14.31 -4.50
C GLY A 51 3.51 12.99 -3.78
N GLY A 52 3.93 13.05 -2.52
CA GLY A 52 4.16 11.85 -1.71
C GLY A 52 2.88 11.09 -1.45
N THR A 53 1.79 11.80 -1.19
CA THR A 53 0.47 11.18 -1.00
C THR A 53 0.03 10.45 -2.27
N VAL A 54 0.17 11.08 -3.44
CA VAL A 54 -0.18 10.46 -4.72
C VAL A 54 0.69 9.23 -4.97
N LEU A 55 1.98 9.34 -4.73
CA LEU A 55 2.91 8.22 -4.92
C LEU A 55 2.53 7.04 -4.02
N PHE A 56 2.27 7.28 -2.75
CA PHE A 56 1.86 6.24 -1.82
C PHE A 56 0.53 5.60 -2.25
N ALA A 57 -0.46 6.42 -2.60
CA ALA A 57 -1.76 5.93 -3.05
C ALA A 57 -1.62 5.06 -4.32
N ASP A 58 -0.79 5.47 -5.25
CA ASP A 58 -0.53 4.71 -6.47
C ASP A 58 0.16 3.38 -6.17
N MET A 59 1.13 3.39 -5.27
CA MET A 59 1.82 2.17 -4.83
C MET A 59 0.84 1.19 -4.19
N VAL A 60 -0.09 1.67 -3.38
CA VAL A 60 -1.13 0.85 -2.76
C VAL A 60 -2.03 0.25 -3.84
N THR A 61 -2.50 1.05 -4.78
CA THR A 61 -3.39 0.58 -5.85
C THR A 61 -2.70 -0.41 -6.77
N LEU A 62 -1.43 -0.25 -7.04
CA LEU A 62 -0.67 -1.18 -7.88
C LEU A 62 -0.36 -2.49 -7.16
N THR A 63 -0.51 -2.53 -5.85
CA THR A 63 -0.37 -3.77 -5.09
C THR A 63 -1.65 -4.59 -5.20
N PRO A 64 -1.59 -5.84 -5.72
CA PRO A 64 -2.80 -6.66 -5.85
C PRO A 64 -3.53 -6.85 -4.52
N GLY A 65 -4.85 -6.76 -4.56
CA GLY A 65 -5.69 -6.93 -3.37
C GLY A 65 -6.00 -5.64 -2.64
N THR A 66 -5.42 -4.52 -3.05
CA THR A 66 -5.69 -3.21 -2.44
C THR A 66 -5.99 -2.16 -3.50
N THR A 67 -6.85 -1.24 -3.17
CA THR A 67 -7.25 -0.14 -4.06
C THR A 67 -7.44 1.12 -3.24
N SER A 68 -6.73 2.18 -3.59
CA SER A 68 -6.93 3.49 -2.98
C SER A 68 -8.26 4.07 -3.46
N LEU A 69 -9.10 4.51 -2.53
CA LEU A 69 -10.42 5.05 -2.85
C LEU A 69 -10.43 6.57 -2.88
N GLU A 70 -9.97 7.19 -1.81
CA GLU A 70 -9.89 8.66 -1.76
C GLU A 70 -9.00 9.12 -0.61
N VAL A 71 -8.59 10.37 -0.67
CA VAL A 71 -7.88 11.05 0.41
C VAL A 71 -8.88 11.99 1.10
N SER A 72 -8.84 12.04 2.42
CA SER A 72 -9.73 12.91 3.19
C SER A 72 -9.52 14.39 2.81
N ALA A 73 -10.54 15.21 3.07
CA ALA A 73 -10.48 16.64 2.73
C ALA A 73 -9.30 17.37 3.38
N ASP A 74 -8.89 16.95 4.58
CA ASP A 74 -7.75 17.54 5.28
C ASP A 74 -6.39 16.97 4.83
N GLY A 75 -6.38 15.98 3.93
CA GLY A 75 -5.17 15.35 3.41
C GLY A 75 -4.44 14.44 4.39
N ARG A 76 -5.07 14.04 5.48
CA ARG A 76 -4.43 13.28 6.55
C ARG A 76 -4.74 11.79 6.55
N THR A 77 -5.74 11.36 5.79
CA THR A 77 -6.16 9.97 5.78
C THR A 77 -6.36 9.49 4.36
N LEU A 78 -5.84 8.31 4.06
CA LEU A 78 -6.06 7.61 2.80
C LEU A 78 -7.02 6.44 3.08
N TYR A 79 -8.13 6.40 2.36
CA TYR A 79 -9.08 5.28 2.44
C TYR A 79 -8.72 4.24 1.40
N VAL A 80 -8.54 3.00 1.85
CA VAL A 80 -8.07 1.89 1.02
C VAL A 80 -9.05 0.73 1.15
N HIS A 81 -9.48 0.16 0.03
CA HIS A 81 -10.21 -1.10 0.03
C HIS A 81 -9.20 -2.25 -0.01
N ALA A 82 -9.31 -3.17 0.93
CA ALA A 82 -8.50 -4.39 0.97
C ALA A 82 -9.41 -5.60 0.74
N LEU A 83 -9.01 -6.47 -0.18
CA LEU A 83 -9.77 -7.68 -0.51
C LEU A 83 -9.80 -8.64 0.67
N ASP A 84 -8.71 -8.74 1.42
CA ASP A 84 -8.58 -9.63 2.56
C ASP A 84 -7.74 -8.96 3.65
N ALA A 85 -8.40 -8.47 4.68
CA ALA A 85 -7.75 -7.81 5.81
C ALA A 85 -8.36 -8.30 7.13
N PRO A 86 -8.02 -9.54 7.56
CA PRO A 86 -8.55 -10.08 8.82
C PRO A 86 -8.09 -9.28 10.03
N ASP A 87 -6.90 -8.67 9.98
CA ASP A 87 -6.39 -7.76 11.01
C ASP A 87 -6.16 -6.40 10.37
N ARG A 88 -7.07 -5.46 10.60
CA ARG A 88 -7.02 -4.12 10.00
C ARG A 88 -5.80 -3.34 10.44
N GLU A 89 -5.48 -3.40 11.72
CA GLU A 89 -4.34 -2.65 12.26
C GLU A 89 -3.02 -3.16 11.70
N ALA A 90 -2.87 -4.48 11.58
CA ALA A 90 -1.68 -5.07 11.00
C ALA A 90 -1.55 -4.70 9.51
N ALA A 91 -2.66 -4.70 8.78
CA ALA A 91 -2.66 -4.31 7.36
C ALA A 91 -2.23 -2.84 7.20
N ILE A 92 -2.78 -1.94 8.01
CA ILE A 92 -2.41 -0.53 7.99
C ILE A 92 -0.93 -0.36 8.33
N ALA A 93 -0.46 -1.01 9.38
CA ALA A 93 0.94 -0.92 9.81
C ALA A 93 1.88 -1.44 8.71
N ALA A 94 1.53 -2.52 8.04
CA ALA A 94 2.33 -3.08 6.95
C ALA A 94 2.41 -2.11 5.76
N MET A 95 1.29 -1.50 5.37
CA MET A 95 1.28 -0.51 4.29
C MET A 95 2.16 0.69 4.63
N LYS A 96 2.07 1.18 5.85
CA LYS A 96 2.84 2.35 6.28
C LYS A 96 4.34 2.04 6.36
N SER A 97 4.71 0.92 6.92
CA SER A 97 6.13 0.58 7.09
C SER A 97 6.80 0.17 5.77
N THR A 98 6.05 -0.38 4.83
CA THR A 98 6.59 -0.86 3.56
C THR A 98 6.47 0.19 2.45
N LEU A 99 5.27 0.70 2.21
CA LEU A 99 5.00 1.55 1.06
C LEU A 99 5.15 3.03 1.39
N GLU A 100 4.51 3.50 2.43
CA GLU A 100 4.58 4.92 2.80
C GLU A 100 6.00 5.33 3.17
N ALA A 101 6.70 4.50 3.93
CA ALA A 101 8.07 4.78 4.32
C ALA A 101 8.97 4.98 3.09
N ARG A 102 8.77 4.18 2.04
CA ARG A 102 9.52 4.31 0.79
C ARG A 102 9.12 5.56 0.01
N ALA A 103 7.83 5.87 -0.05
CA ALA A 103 7.35 7.08 -0.70
C ALA A 103 7.94 8.33 -0.03
N ARG A 104 8.01 8.34 1.29
CA ARG A 104 8.59 9.46 2.04
C ARG A 104 10.08 9.67 1.80
N GLU A 105 10.81 8.63 1.43
CA GLU A 105 12.24 8.75 1.11
C GLU A 105 12.47 9.60 -0.14
N VAL A 106 11.52 9.62 -1.07
CA VAL A 106 11.67 10.36 -2.35
C VAL A 106 10.80 11.62 -2.39
N LEU A 107 9.62 11.60 -1.78
CA LEU A 107 8.67 12.72 -1.79
C LEU A 107 8.09 12.91 -0.38
N PRO A 108 8.85 13.43 0.56
CA PRO A 108 8.38 13.58 1.94
C PRO A 108 7.28 14.63 2.07
#